data_7b85944a5bf0ee57974ce8ae758e7cd7
#
_entry.id   7b85944a5bf0ee57974ce8ae758e7cd7
#
_cell.length_a   1.000
_cell.length_b   1.000
_cell.length_c   1.000
_cell.angle_alpha   90.00
_cell.angle_beta   90.00
_cell.angle_gamma   90.00
#
_symmetry.space_group_name_H-M   'P 1'
#
loop_
_entity.id
_entity.type
_entity.pdbx_description
1 polymer ?
#
loop_
_entity_poly.entity_id
_entity_poly.type
_entity_poly.pdbx_seq_one_letter_code
_entity_poly.pdbx_strand_id
1 'polypeptide(L)'
;MNNGNRQHETMRAREHAEPGEHANPVPWLLGLVAASLTVWGVSYFLLNPALVPGTAAPPGGGPAAASAAAAAPSAVDGAQIFASRCASCHQTTGAGLPGVFPPLAGSEWVNGDARTVARVLLLGINGKITIAGATFNGTMPAFGATLSDAEIAAVASHVRASFGNKAPALTADDIKAQRAALGTRTTPWAGGDELKAQQK
;
A
#
# COMPACT_ATOMS: atom_id res chain seq x y z
N MET A 1 14.20 -21.60 -63.24
CA MET A 1 14.97 -21.65 -62.00
C MET A 1 15.37 -20.25 -61.57
N ASN A 2 15.06 -19.85 -60.36
CA ASN A 2 15.60 -18.73 -59.54
C ASN A 2 14.82 -17.43 -59.36
N ASN A 3 13.50 -17.49 -59.19
CA ASN A 3 12.77 -16.31 -58.71
C ASN A 3 12.62 -16.28 -57.16
N GLY A 4 12.70 -17.43 -56.50
CA GLY A 4 12.59 -17.53 -55.06
C GLY A 4 13.79 -16.94 -54.29
N ASN A 5 15.00 -17.06 -54.84
CA ASN A 5 16.22 -16.59 -54.16
C ASN A 5 16.35 -15.07 -54.14
N ARG A 6 15.84 -14.37 -55.16
CA ARG A 6 15.85 -12.90 -55.22
C ARG A 6 14.85 -12.28 -54.25
N GLN A 7 13.72 -12.94 -53.95
CA GLN A 7 12.77 -12.46 -52.97
C GLN A 7 13.30 -12.58 -51.53
N HIS A 8 14.05 -13.64 -51.22
CA HIS A 8 14.70 -13.80 -49.91
C HIS A 8 15.84 -12.80 -49.69
N GLU A 9 16.58 -12.44 -50.74
CA GLU A 9 17.65 -11.43 -50.62
C GLU A 9 17.09 -10.01 -50.44
N THR A 10 15.97 -9.68 -51.09
CA THR A 10 15.31 -8.38 -50.92
C THR A 10 14.58 -8.25 -49.56
N MET A 11 14.10 -9.33 -48.98
CA MET A 11 13.57 -9.31 -47.61
C MET A 11 14.68 -9.12 -46.58
N ARG A 12 15.79 -9.84 -46.67
CA ARG A 12 16.95 -9.66 -45.78
C ARG A 12 17.55 -8.26 -45.84
N ALA A 13 17.57 -7.63 -47.02
CA ALA A 13 18.05 -6.26 -47.19
C ALA A 13 17.13 -5.22 -46.50
N ARG A 14 15.84 -5.55 -46.31
CA ARG A 14 14.90 -4.69 -45.57
C ARG A 14 14.96 -4.88 -44.05
N GLU A 15 15.37 -6.07 -43.59
CA GLU A 15 15.50 -6.35 -42.17
C GLU A 15 16.78 -5.75 -41.54
N HIS A 16 17.76 -5.37 -42.34
CA HIS A 16 19.03 -4.79 -41.90
C HIS A 16 19.14 -3.26 -42.08
N ALA A 17 18.08 -2.59 -42.51
CA ALA A 17 18.02 -1.14 -42.41
C ALA A 17 17.65 -0.74 -40.98
N GLU A 18 18.52 -1.06 -39.99
CA GLU A 18 18.47 -0.37 -38.71
C GLU A 18 18.63 1.12 -39.01
N PRO A 19 17.71 1.98 -38.48
CA PRO A 19 17.91 3.41 -38.60
C PRO A 19 19.25 3.71 -37.92
N GLY A 20 20.25 4.08 -38.71
CA GLY A 20 21.57 4.40 -38.19
C GLY A 20 21.39 5.47 -37.12
N GLU A 21 21.64 5.11 -35.88
CA GLU A 21 21.70 6.08 -34.79
C GLU A 21 22.85 7.03 -35.18
N HIS A 22 22.45 8.21 -35.66
CA HIS A 22 23.41 9.29 -35.83
C HIS A 22 23.92 9.57 -34.43
N ALA A 23 25.22 9.38 -34.20
CA ALA A 23 25.89 9.72 -32.96
C ALA A 23 25.78 11.24 -32.72
N ASN A 24 24.62 11.68 -32.29
CA ASN A 24 24.44 13.04 -31.82
C ASN A 24 25.21 13.16 -30.49
N PRO A 25 26.27 13.96 -30.42
CA PRO A 25 26.99 14.15 -29.17
C PRO A 25 26.00 14.66 -28.11
N VAL A 26 25.98 13.97 -26.99
CA VAL A 26 25.13 14.37 -25.83
C VAL A 26 25.43 15.84 -25.51
N PRO A 27 24.46 16.74 -25.51
CA PRO A 27 24.70 18.13 -25.20
C PRO A 27 25.43 18.23 -23.85
N TRP A 28 26.55 18.95 -23.80
CA TRP A 28 27.36 19.11 -22.59
C TRP A 28 26.56 19.62 -21.40
N LEU A 29 25.50 20.41 -21.66
CA LEU A 29 24.56 20.88 -20.63
C LEU A 29 23.83 19.73 -19.93
N LEU A 30 23.44 18.69 -20.66
CA LEU A 30 22.82 17.49 -20.10
C LEU A 30 23.81 16.74 -19.19
N GLY A 31 25.08 16.69 -19.60
CA GLY A 31 26.16 16.14 -18.78
C GLY A 31 26.36 16.90 -17.46
N LEU A 32 26.31 18.24 -17.51
CA LEU A 32 26.38 19.08 -16.30
C LEU A 32 25.17 18.86 -15.37
N VAL A 33 23.95 18.78 -15.93
CA VAL A 33 22.75 18.50 -15.12
C VAL A 33 22.86 17.11 -14.47
N ALA A 34 23.25 16.11 -15.22
CA ALA A 34 23.43 14.76 -14.68
C ALA A 34 24.51 14.74 -13.57
N ALA A 35 25.65 15.40 -13.78
CA ALA A 35 26.71 15.49 -12.77
C ALA A 35 26.22 16.23 -11.51
N SER A 36 25.49 17.34 -11.66
CA SER A 36 24.97 18.10 -10.52
C SER A 36 23.95 17.30 -9.72
N LEU A 37 23.06 16.56 -10.37
CA LEU A 37 22.09 15.68 -9.71
C LEU A 37 22.79 14.52 -9.00
N THR A 38 23.85 13.97 -9.60
CA THR A 38 24.64 12.90 -8.96
C THR A 38 25.34 13.42 -7.70
N VAL A 39 26.01 14.58 -7.78
CA VAL A 39 26.66 15.21 -6.62
C VAL A 39 25.64 15.53 -5.53
N TRP A 40 24.50 16.09 -5.91
CA TRP A 40 23.43 16.37 -4.97
C TRP A 40 22.90 15.09 -4.30
N GLY A 41 22.62 14.04 -5.07
CA GLY A 41 22.11 12.77 -4.56
C GLY A 41 23.10 12.09 -3.60
N VAL A 42 24.39 12.05 -3.97
CA VAL A 42 25.45 11.50 -3.11
C VAL A 42 25.57 12.33 -1.83
N SER A 43 25.60 13.67 -1.94
CA SER A 43 25.65 14.56 -0.77
C SER A 43 24.46 14.37 0.14
N TYR A 44 23.26 14.26 -0.46
CA TYR A 44 22.03 14.02 0.30
C TYR A 44 22.10 12.70 1.08
N PHE A 45 22.59 11.64 0.46
CA PHE A 45 22.73 10.32 1.10
C PHE A 45 23.77 10.33 2.22
N LEU A 46 24.92 11.00 2.01
CA LEU A 46 25.98 11.09 3.02
C LEU A 46 25.60 11.98 4.20
N LEU A 47 24.79 13.03 3.96
CA LEU A 47 24.35 13.97 5.00
C LEU A 47 23.10 13.49 5.75
N ASN A 48 22.37 12.49 5.21
CA ASN A 48 21.18 11.90 5.84
C ASN A 48 21.38 10.41 6.12
N PRO A 49 22.23 10.02 7.08
CA PRO A 49 22.53 8.63 7.39
C PRO A 49 21.28 7.80 7.81
N ALA A 50 20.18 8.46 8.21
CA ALA A 50 18.92 7.80 8.53
C ALA A 50 18.25 7.08 7.34
N LEU A 51 18.68 7.34 6.10
CA LEU A 51 18.17 6.71 4.88
C LEU A 51 18.94 5.44 4.49
N VAL A 52 20.03 5.12 5.18
CA VAL A 52 20.80 3.90 4.93
C VAL A 52 20.22 2.76 5.75
N PRO A 53 19.69 1.67 5.14
CA PRO A 53 19.19 0.53 5.88
C PRO A 53 20.32 -0.07 6.75
N GLY A 54 20.13 -0.07 8.08
CA GLY A 54 21.09 -0.63 9.04
C GLY A 54 21.85 0.39 9.87
N THR A 55 21.76 1.69 9.62
CA THR A 55 22.27 2.72 10.53
C THR A 55 21.11 3.33 11.31
N ALA A 56 20.84 2.79 12.50
CA ALA A 56 19.90 3.40 13.44
C ALA A 56 20.54 4.69 13.99
N ALA A 57 20.25 5.81 13.33
CA ALA A 57 20.47 7.13 13.92
C ALA A 57 19.10 7.74 14.24
N PRO A 58 18.94 8.36 15.42
CA PRO A 58 17.68 8.99 15.79
C PRO A 58 17.36 10.17 14.87
N PRO A 59 16.10 10.43 14.52
CA PRO A 59 15.71 11.56 13.69
C PRO A 59 16.17 12.86 14.36
N GLY A 60 16.93 13.64 13.61
CA GLY A 60 17.56 14.89 14.01
C GLY A 60 16.53 15.89 14.53
N GLY A 61 16.84 16.41 15.71
CA GLY A 61 15.99 17.28 16.48
C GLY A 61 15.85 18.69 15.91
N GLY A 62 14.59 19.16 15.93
CA GLY A 62 14.28 20.54 16.26
C GLY A 62 14.13 20.66 17.79
N PRO A 63 14.32 21.85 18.40
CA PRO A 63 14.28 22.00 19.85
C PRO A 63 12.84 21.93 20.38
N ALA A 64 12.45 20.77 20.83
CA ALA A 64 11.25 20.59 21.63
C ALA A 64 11.53 19.53 22.70
N ALA A 65 11.69 20.07 23.93
CA ALA A 65 11.55 19.46 25.24
C ALA A 65 11.73 17.92 25.33
N ALA A 66 12.91 17.52 25.82
CA ALA A 66 13.18 16.21 26.35
C ALA A 66 12.26 15.95 27.56
N SER A 67 11.25 15.10 27.38
CA SER A 67 10.69 14.31 28.45
C SER A 67 11.19 12.90 28.26
N ALA A 68 12.12 12.49 29.12
CA ALA A 68 12.62 11.12 29.21
C ALA A 68 11.47 10.24 29.75
N ALA A 69 10.69 9.70 28.85
CA ALA A 69 9.83 8.55 29.13
C ALA A 69 10.59 7.31 28.65
N ALA A 70 10.82 6.38 29.58
CA ALA A 70 11.40 5.07 29.35
C ALA A 70 10.85 4.45 28.07
N ALA A 71 11.72 3.88 27.24
CA ALA A 71 11.40 3.21 26.00
C ALA A 71 10.44 2.03 26.25
N ALA A 72 9.17 2.31 26.26
CA ALA A 72 8.17 1.32 25.97
C ALA A 72 8.36 0.86 24.52
N PRO A 73 8.14 -0.44 24.19
CA PRO A 73 8.19 -0.91 22.82
C PRO A 73 7.34 0.04 21.97
N SER A 74 7.96 0.61 20.93
CA SER A 74 7.34 1.65 20.10
C SER A 74 5.96 1.18 19.68
N ALA A 75 4.93 1.85 20.18
CA ALA A 75 3.55 1.54 19.87
C ALA A 75 3.41 1.58 18.34
N VAL A 76 2.90 0.50 17.76
CA VAL A 76 2.70 0.39 16.30
C VAL A 76 1.79 1.52 15.85
N ASP A 77 2.29 2.38 14.96
CA ASP A 77 1.55 3.54 14.47
C ASP A 77 0.55 3.15 13.38
N GLY A 78 -0.72 3.03 13.75
CA GLY A 78 -1.81 2.70 12.82
C GLY A 78 -2.04 3.78 11.75
N ALA A 79 -1.76 5.05 12.03
CA ALA A 79 -1.88 6.14 11.06
C ALA A 79 -0.82 6.01 9.96
N GLN A 80 0.40 5.66 10.33
CA GLN A 80 1.48 5.44 9.36
C GLN A 80 1.20 4.22 8.48
N ILE A 81 0.68 3.12 9.06
CA ILE A 81 0.27 1.95 8.28
C ILE A 81 -0.86 2.31 7.32
N PHE A 82 -1.86 3.05 7.78
CA PHE A 82 -2.95 3.52 6.93
C PHE A 82 -2.43 4.35 5.76
N ALA A 83 -1.58 5.32 6.01
CA ALA A 83 -1.00 6.19 4.98
C ALA A 83 -0.23 5.41 3.91
N SER A 84 0.53 4.38 4.32
CA SER A 84 1.38 3.62 3.42
C SER A 84 0.69 2.46 2.69
N ARG A 85 -0.39 1.89 3.25
CA ARG A 85 -1.01 0.66 2.73
C ARG A 85 -2.45 0.82 2.28
N CYS A 86 -3.18 1.80 2.83
CA CYS A 86 -4.63 1.90 2.66
C CYS A 86 -5.06 3.17 1.91
N ALA A 87 -4.33 4.28 2.12
CA ALA A 87 -4.71 5.60 1.60
C ALA A 87 -4.71 5.69 0.07
N SER A 88 -3.95 4.85 -0.63
CA SER A 88 -3.96 4.80 -2.11
C SER A 88 -5.33 4.50 -2.69
N CYS A 89 -6.13 3.66 -2.01
CA CYS A 89 -7.48 3.30 -2.42
C CYS A 89 -8.55 4.07 -1.62
N HIS A 90 -8.39 4.11 -0.28
CA HIS A 90 -9.40 4.71 0.61
C HIS A 90 -9.23 6.22 0.81
N GLN A 91 -8.23 6.83 0.16
CA GLN A 91 -7.82 8.23 0.31
C GLN A 91 -7.37 8.59 1.75
N THR A 92 -6.57 9.62 1.89
CA THR A 92 -6.07 10.07 3.20
C THR A 92 -7.18 10.56 4.14
N THR A 93 -8.33 10.91 3.58
CA THR A 93 -9.54 11.33 4.29
C THR A 93 -10.48 10.17 4.66
N GLY A 94 -10.17 8.94 4.22
CA GLY A 94 -11.07 7.81 4.36
C GLY A 94 -12.35 7.87 3.51
N ALA A 95 -12.46 8.84 2.60
CA ALA A 95 -13.67 9.04 1.77
C ALA A 95 -13.79 8.01 0.62
N GLY A 96 -12.70 7.32 0.29
CA GLY A 96 -12.67 6.41 -0.86
C GLY A 96 -12.80 7.15 -2.19
N LEU A 97 -13.21 6.40 -3.21
CA LEU A 97 -13.50 6.94 -4.54
C LEU A 97 -14.89 6.46 -4.96
N PRO A 98 -15.84 7.36 -5.21
CA PRO A 98 -17.22 6.98 -5.54
C PRO A 98 -17.29 5.97 -6.68
N GLY A 99 -18.06 4.90 -6.48
CA GLY A 99 -18.25 3.82 -7.45
C GLY A 99 -17.06 2.85 -7.62
N VAL A 100 -15.89 3.15 -7.06
CA VAL A 100 -14.66 2.34 -7.21
C VAL A 100 -14.17 1.81 -5.88
N PHE A 101 -13.83 2.71 -4.96
CA PHE A 101 -13.34 2.34 -3.63
C PHE A 101 -14.29 2.84 -2.54
N PRO A 102 -14.72 1.97 -1.63
CA PRO A 102 -15.71 2.33 -0.62
C PRO A 102 -15.14 3.31 0.42
N PRO A 103 -15.98 4.21 0.95
CA PRO A 103 -15.60 5.06 2.07
C PRO A 103 -15.43 4.23 3.35
N LEU A 104 -14.45 4.63 4.15
CA LEU A 104 -14.27 4.18 5.54
C LEU A 104 -14.93 5.18 6.50
N ALA A 105 -15.01 6.44 6.08
CA ALA A 105 -15.68 7.51 6.82
C ALA A 105 -17.17 7.21 6.99
N GLY A 106 -17.63 7.14 8.22
CA GLY A 106 -19.03 6.89 8.54
C GLY A 106 -19.56 5.50 8.13
N SER A 107 -18.70 4.58 7.70
CA SER A 107 -19.08 3.25 7.24
C SER A 107 -19.70 2.45 8.38
N GLU A 108 -20.87 1.86 8.16
CA GLU A 108 -21.53 0.94 9.06
C GLU A 108 -20.71 -0.33 9.32
N TRP A 109 -19.86 -0.72 8.38
CA TRP A 109 -18.95 -1.85 8.53
C TRP A 109 -17.79 -1.52 9.48
N VAL A 110 -17.26 -0.30 9.37
CA VAL A 110 -16.16 0.18 10.23
C VAL A 110 -16.66 0.43 11.65
N ASN A 111 -17.85 1.03 11.81
CA ASN A 111 -18.42 1.36 13.11
C ASN A 111 -19.16 0.17 13.76
N GLY A 112 -19.42 -0.89 13.01
CA GLY A 112 -20.09 -2.10 13.49
C GLY A 112 -19.18 -3.06 14.23
N ASP A 113 -19.43 -4.36 14.04
CA ASP A 113 -18.69 -5.43 14.71
C ASP A 113 -17.20 -5.39 14.37
N ALA A 114 -16.37 -5.27 15.41
CA ALA A 114 -14.92 -5.25 15.32
C ALA A 114 -14.34 -6.49 14.63
N ARG A 115 -14.97 -7.65 14.84
CA ARG A 115 -14.57 -8.93 14.20
C ARG A 115 -14.64 -8.84 12.69
N THR A 116 -15.63 -8.12 12.14
CA THR A 116 -15.79 -7.95 10.70
C THR A 116 -14.62 -7.16 10.11
N VAL A 117 -14.21 -6.06 10.75
CA VAL A 117 -13.05 -5.28 10.31
C VAL A 117 -11.79 -6.14 10.34
N ALA A 118 -11.57 -6.89 11.43
CA ALA A 118 -10.44 -7.80 11.55
C ALA A 118 -10.42 -8.86 10.45
N ARG A 119 -11.57 -9.49 10.17
CA ARG A 119 -11.71 -10.53 9.13
C ARG A 119 -11.46 -10.01 7.73
N VAL A 120 -11.95 -8.80 7.42
CA VAL A 120 -11.70 -8.15 6.12
C VAL A 120 -10.21 -7.84 5.97
N LEU A 121 -9.54 -7.33 6.99
CA LEU A 121 -8.10 -7.07 6.94
C LEU A 121 -7.29 -8.36 6.82
N LEU A 122 -7.69 -9.43 7.49
CA LEU A 122 -6.98 -10.72 7.47
C LEU A 122 -7.05 -11.41 6.11
N LEU A 123 -8.23 -11.50 5.51
CA LEU A 123 -8.46 -12.29 4.29
C LEU A 123 -8.76 -11.48 3.03
N GLY A 124 -9.02 -10.17 3.19
CA GLY A 124 -9.52 -9.36 2.08
C GLY A 124 -10.98 -9.66 1.74
N ILE A 125 -11.50 -8.95 0.76
CA ILE A 125 -12.85 -9.15 0.24
C ILE A 125 -12.83 -9.05 -1.29
N ASN A 126 -13.56 -9.92 -1.96
CA ASN A 126 -13.74 -9.91 -3.41
C ASN A 126 -15.23 -10.04 -3.72
N GLY A 127 -15.79 -9.04 -4.38
CA GLY A 127 -17.20 -9.03 -4.76
C GLY A 127 -17.97 -7.84 -4.25
N LYS A 128 -19.29 -7.98 -4.21
CA LYS A 128 -20.21 -6.88 -3.89
C LYS A 128 -20.29 -6.62 -2.40
N ILE A 129 -20.20 -5.35 -2.02
CA ILE A 129 -20.46 -4.87 -0.67
C ILE A 129 -21.25 -3.56 -0.75
N THR A 130 -22.27 -3.41 0.08
CA THR A 130 -23.04 -2.17 0.17
C THR A 130 -22.58 -1.40 1.40
N ILE A 131 -22.23 -0.13 1.21
CA ILE A 131 -21.72 0.78 2.25
C ILE A 131 -22.41 2.12 2.07
N ALA A 132 -23.02 2.63 3.14
CA ALA A 132 -23.78 3.88 3.12
C ALA A 132 -24.82 3.94 1.98
N GLY A 133 -25.46 2.82 1.68
CA GLY A 133 -26.45 2.69 0.60
C GLY A 133 -25.89 2.56 -0.81
N ALA A 134 -24.59 2.75 -1.02
CA ALA A 134 -23.91 2.55 -2.31
C ALA A 134 -23.32 1.15 -2.42
N THR A 135 -23.46 0.52 -3.59
CA THR A 135 -22.87 -0.81 -3.85
C THR A 135 -21.54 -0.67 -4.57
N PHE A 136 -20.51 -1.25 -3.98
CA PHE A 136 -19.18 -1.40 -4.56
C PHE A 136 -18.96 -2.84 -4.97
N ASN A 137 -18.27 -3.06 -6.08
CA ASN A 137 -17.92 -4.40 -6.56
C ASN A 137 -16.45 -4.40 -6.97
N GLY A 138 -15.61 -4.95 -6.12
CA GLY A 138 -14.17 -4.92 -6.34
C GLY A 138 -13.43 -5.88 -5.43
N THR A 139 -12.11 -5.74 -5.41
CA THR A 139 -11.23 -6.57 -4.58
C THR A 139 -10.43 -5.68 -3.64
N MET A 140 -10.51 -5.96 -2.34
CA MET A 140 -9.59 -5.47 -1.32
C MET A 140 -8.63 -6.61 -0.99
N PRO A 141 -7.32 -6.41 -1.06
CA PRO A 141 -6.34 -7.47 -0.79
C PRO A 141 -6.33 -7.90 0.69
N ALA A 142 -5.85 -9.11 0.94
CA ALA A 142 -5.58 -9.62 2.28
C ALA A 142 -4.28 -9.04 2.83
N PHE A 143 -4.28 -8.65 4.09
CA PHE A 143 -3.09 -8.18 4.81
C PHE A 143 -2.60 -9.15 5.87
N GLY A 144 -3.32 -10.23 6.12
CA GLY A 144 -3.02 -11.22 7.16
C GLY A 144 -1.66 -11.91 7.02
N ALA A 145 -1.10 -11.99 5.81
CA ALA A 145 0.22 -12.57 5.56
C ALA A 145 1.36 -11.53 5.65
N THR A 146 1.05 -10.24 5.56
CA THR A 146 2.04 -9.16 5.44
C THR A 146 2.11 -8.26 6.66
N LEU A 147 1.07 -8.24 7.49
CA LEU A 147 1.00 -7.47 8.72
C LEU A 147 0.85 -8.41 9.91
N SER A 148 1.55 -8.10 10.99
CA SER A 148 1.40 -8.76 12.29
C SER A 148 0.04 -8.44 12.92
N ASP A 149 -0.37 -9.20 13.93
CA ASP A 149 -1.61 -8.97 14.65
C ASP A 149 -1.63 -7.57 15.32
N ALA A 150 -0.48 -7.11 15.82
CA ALA A 150 -0.34 -5.77 16.39
C ALA A 150 -0.52 -4.66 15.35
N GLU A 151 0.03 -4.84 14.14
CA GLU A 151 -0.10 -3.87 13.05
C GLU A 151 -1.54 -3.81 12.51
N ILE A 152 -2.19 -4.96 12.36
CA ILE A 152 -3.60 -5.02 11.97
C ILE A 152 -4.48 -4.37 13.02
N ALA A 153 -4.25 -4.63 14.31
CA ALA A 153 -4.96 -4.00 15.40
C ALA A 153 -4.79 -2.48 15.41
N ALA A 154 -3.55 -2.00 15.20
CA ALA A 154 -3.24 -0.58 15.17
C ALA A 154 -3.94 0.15 14.00
N VAL A 155 -3.86 -0.38 12.78
CA VAL A 155 -4.51 0.26 11.63
C VAL A 155 -6.04 0.15 11.71
N ALA A 156 -6.59 -0.96 12.18
CA ALA A 156 -8.02 -1.12 12.40
C ALA A 156 -8.53 -0.11 13.43
N SER A 157 -7.82 0.05 14.55
CA SER A 157 -8.15 1.02 15.60
C SER A 157 -8.07 2.46 15.09
N HIS A 158 -7.03 2.78 14.30
CA HIS A 158 -6.91 4.08 13.65
C HIS A 158 -8.12 4.40 12.78
N VAL A 159 -8.52 3.47 11.89
CA VAL A 159 -9.67 3.66 11.00
C VAL A 159 -10.97 3.80 11.79
N ARG A 160 -11.14 3.02 12.85
CA ARG A 160 -12.33 3.04 13.72
C ARG A 160 -12.46 4.30 14.58
N ALA A 161 -11.35 5.02 14.82
CA ALA A 161 -11.32 6.26 15.60
C ALA A 161 -11.16 7.52 14.73
N SER A 162 -10.91 7.36 13.41
CA SER A 162 -10.64 8.46 12.47
C SER A 162 -11.81 8.69 11.52
N PHE A 163 -11.73 9.73 10.69
CA PHE A 163 -12.68 10.01 9.61
C PHE A 163 -14.12 10.20 10.08
N GLY A 164 -14.30 10.68 11.33
CA GLY A 164 -15.62 10.82 11.97
C GLY A 164 -16.17 9.54 12.59
N ASN A 165 -15.47 8.42 12.50
CA ASN A 165 -15.83 7.17 13.17
C ASN A 165 -15.57 7.29 14.68
N LYS A 166 -16.35 6.55 15.49
CA LYS A 166 -16.27 6.55 16.95
C LYS A 166 -16.45 5.14 17.51
N ALA A 167 -15.83 4.17 16.88
CA ALA A 167 -15.93 2.78 17.30
C ALA A 167 -14.74 2.38 18.20
N PRO A 168 -14.91 1.40 19.10
CA PRO A 168 -13.85 0.94 19.99
C PRO A 168 -12.64 0.40 19.23
N ALA A 169 -11.46 0.59 19.81
CA ALA A 169 -10.21 0.03 19.30
C ALA A 169 -10.21 -1.51 19.35
N LEU A 170 -9.37 -2.13 18.51
CA LEU A 170 -9.04 -3.55 18.56
C LEU A 170 -7.67 -3.74 19.20
N THR A 171 -7.51 -4.85 19.90
CA THR A 171 -6.23 -5.31 20.45
C THR A 171 -5.58 -6.35 19.53
N ALA A 172 -4.28 -6.59 19.70
CA ALA A 172 -3.59 -7.66 18.99
C ALA A 172 -4.20 -9.05 19.32
N ASP A 173 -4.68 -9.25 20.53
CA ASP A 173 -5.35 -10.48 20.94
C ASP A 173 -6.69 -10.68 20.21
N ASP A 174 -7.44 -9.61 19.94
CA ASP A 174 -8.66 -9.69 19.12
C ASP A 174 -8.33 -10.18 17.70
N ILE A 175 -7.27 -9.64 17.09
CA ILE A 175 -6.83 -10.07 15.75
C ILE A 175 -6.37 -11.51 15.78
N LYS A 176 -5.56 -11.90 16.76
CA LYS A 176 -5.08 -13.27 16.96
C LYS A 176 -6.24 -14.24 17.10
N ALA A 177 -7.26 -13.90 17.89
CA ALA A 177 -8.46 -14.71 18.04
C ALA A 177 -9.21 -14.87 16.71
N GLN A 178 -9.35 -13.81 15.92
CA GLN A 178 -9.98 -13.91 14.60
C GLN A 178 -9.14 -14.74 13.62
N ARG A 179 -7.82 -14.60 13.63
CA ARG A 179 -6.92 -15.45 12.84
C ARG A 179 -7.07 -16.92 13.20
N ALA A 180 -7.12 -17.26 14.48
CA ALA A 180 -7.34 -18.63 14.94
C ALA A 180 -8.72 -19.17 14.53
N ALA A 181 -9.77 -18.34 14.62
CA ALA A 181 -11.13 -18.72 14.21
C ALA A 181 -11.25 -18.96 12.69
N LEU A 182 -10.45 -18.30 11.87
CA LEU A 182 -10.40 -18.49 10.43
C LEU A 182 -9.67 -19.78 10.03
N GLY A 183 -8.85 -20.34 10.91
CA GLY A 183 -8.12 -21.60 10.70
C GLY A 183 -7.24 -21.55 9.47
N THR A 184 -7.45 -22.48 8.56
CA THR A 184 -6.68 -22.62 7.31
C THR A 184 -7.27 -21.86 6.12
N ARG A 185 -8.32 -21.05 6.34
CA ARG A 185 -8.94 -20.29 5.25
C ARG A 185 -7.98 -19.24 4.71
N THR A 186 -7.72 -19.28 3.41
CA THR A 186 -6.90 -18.30 2.69
C THR A 186 -7.69 -17.53 1.63
N THR A 187 -8.94 -17.96 1.36
CA THR A 187 -9.78 -17.33 0.34
C THR A 187 -10.38 -16.03 0.87
N PRO A 188 -10.38 -14.95 0.08
CA PRO A 188 -11.08 -13.72 0.40
C PRO A 188 -12.58 -13.96 0.67
N TRP A 189 -13.21 -13.02 1.37
CA TRP A 189 -14.65 -13.01 1.55
C TRP A 189 -15.36 -12.74 0.23
N ALA A 190 -16.39 -13.51 -0.10
CA ALA A 190 -17.17 -13.34 -1.32
C ALA A 190 -18.25 -12.25 -1.15
N GLY A 191 -17.79 -11.01 -0.89
CA GLY A 191 -18.66 -9.86 -0.70
C GLY A 191 -19.24 -9.72 0.72
N GLY A 192 -20.10 -8.72 0.87
CA GLY A 192 -20.69 -8.35 2.16
C GLY A 192 -21.69 -9.37 2.70
N ASP A 193 -22.37 -10.12 1.84
CA ASP A 193 -23.39 -11.09 2.27
C ASP A 193 -22.77 -12.27 3.02
N GLU A 194 -21.63 -12.76 2.54
CA GLU A 194 -20.88 -13.80 3.26
C GLU A 194 -20.38 -13.29 4.63
N LEU A 195 -19.87 -12.05 4.67
CA LEU A 195 -19.43 -11.43 5.94
C LEU A 195 -20.58 -11.31 6.94
N LYS A 196 -21.77 -10.90 6.49
CA LYS A 196 -22.98 -10.81 7.36
C LYS A 196 -23.41 -12.17 7.88
N ALA A 197 -23.34 -13.22 7.08
CA ALA A 197 -23.69 -14.56 7.49
C ALA A 197 -22.78 -15.08 8.62
N GLN A 198 -21.55 -14.58 8.71
CA GLN A 198 -20.58 -14.96 9.74
C GLN A 198 -20.67 -14.12 11.03
N GLN A 199 -21.56 -13.13 11.09
CA GLN A 199 -21.80 -12.31 12.29
C GLN A 199 -22.82 -12.94 13.26
N LYS A 200 -23.52 -13.96 12.81
CA LYS A 200 -24.48 -14.73 13.62
C LYS A 200 -23.72 -15.78 14.44
#